data_fa81ba71736cbc81413d56b96011f7cd
#
_entry.id   fa81ba71736cbc81413d56b96011f7cd
#
_cell.length_a   1.000
_cell.length_b   1.000
_cell.length_c   1.000
_cell.angle_alpha   90.00
_cell.angle_beta   90.00
_cell.angle_gamma   90.00
#
_symmetry.space_group_name_H-M   'P 1'
#
loop_
_entity.id
_entity.type
_entity.pdbx_description
1 polymer ?
#
loop_
_entity_poly.entity_id
_entity_poly.type
_entity_poly.pdbx_seq_one_letter_code
_entity_poly.pdbx_strand_id
1 'polypeptide(L)'
;MDSAVSTIMTGVENLRIALQDVPGFRTVASAPYMFRPFIMLVFLGIAAGLVGVIVNLRCMEFNAEAMVHSVFPGIVAGALYWGIDNIVPGAAIVAVIVAIALTWLGRSRRINEAGTAIVLISFFGFGIVLSLYKGDMSGQLEALMFGRLLEVSDTRLVQSILVCLIALIAIGVSWRAQISRASARDGAMAAGMNATAVDFLANAAIAAVVVASSSAVGILLVVGYLVV
;
A
#
# COMPACT_ATOMS: atom_id res chain seq x y z
N MET A 1 -5.14 20.64 6.81
CA MET A 1 -4.24 19.70 6.12
C MET A 1 -2.89 20.36 5.82
N ASP A 2 -2.89 21.62 5.46
CA ASP A 2 -1.67 22.36 5.07
C ASP A 2 -0.62 22.53 6.18
N SER A 3 -1.04 22.70 7.44
CA SER A 3 -0.11 22.82 8.58
C SER A 3 0.65 21.52 8.90
N ALA A 4 0.00 20.35 8.76
CA ALA A 4 0.65 19.07 8.99
C ALA A 4 1.64 18.74 7.85
N VAL A 5 1.25 19.03 6.60
CA VAL A 5 2.12 18.87 5.43
C VAL A 5 3.35 19.75 5.59
N SER A 6 3.20 21.03 5.96
CA SER A 6 4.33 21.95 6.14
C SER A 6 5.28 21.49 7.25
N THR A 7 4.74 20.99 8.37
CA THR A 7 5.57 20.49 9.50
C THR A 7 6.41 19.27 9.10
N ILE A 8 5.78 18.29 8.42
CA ILE A 8 6.49 17.08 7.96
C ILE A 8 7.54 17.46 6.91
N MET A 9 7.19 18.35 5.97
CA MET A 9 8.13 18.81 4.94
C MET A 9 9.33 19.58 5.53
N THR A 10 9.12 20.37 6.57
CA THR A 10 10.22 21.02 7.31
C THR A 10 11.13 19.96 7.95
N GLY A 11 10.57 18.89 8.52
CA GLY A 11 11.36 17.78 9.05
C GLY A 11 12.17 17.06 7.98
N VAL A 12 11.58 16.80 6.82
CA VAL A 12 12.24 16.18 5.67
C VAL A 12 13.37 17.07 5.15
N GLU A 13 13.17 18.38 5.08
CA GLU A 13 14.17 19.32 4.62
C GLU A 13 15.35 19.44 5.62
N ASN A 14 15.07 19.48 6.92
CA ASN A 14 16.12 19.47 7.95
C ASN A 14 16.95 18.18 7.88
N LEU A 15 16.30 17.02 7.65
CA LEU A 15 16.99 15.75 7.46
C LEU A 15 17.85 15.77 6.19
N ARG A 16 17.35 16.37 5.10
CA ARG A 16 18.09 16.54 3.85
C ARG A 16 19.38 17.33 4.09
N ILE A 17 19.29 18.46 4.78
CA ILE A 17 20.43 19.32 5.09
C ILE A 17 21.45 18.56 5.94
N ALA A 18 21.01 17.85 6.96
CA ALA A 18 21.88 17.06 7.83
C ALA A 18 22.61 15.94 7.08
N LEU A 19 21.98 15.34 6.06
CA LEU A 19 22.57 14.27 5.25
C LEU A 19 23.51 14.78 4.14
N GLN A 20 23.54 16.07 3.83
CA GLN A 20 24.47 16.64 2.85
C GLN A 20 25.93 16.49 3.26
N ASP A 21 26.20 16.48 4.56
CA ASP A 21 27.57 16.36 5.10
C ASP A 21 28.02 14.90 5.23
N VAL A 22 27.14 13.92 5.01
CA VAL A 22 27.47 12.49 5.12
C VAL A 22 28.02 11.97 3.79
N PRO A 23 29.26 11.43 3.75
CA PRO A 23 29.80 10.85 2.55
C PRO A 23 28.99 9.64 2.08
N GLY A 24 28.59 9.64 0.80
CA GLY A 24 27.70 8.64 0.20
C GLY A 24 26.24 9.12 0.01
N PHE A 25 25.72 10.02 0.83
CA PHE A 25 24.38 10.60 0.68
C PHE A 25 24.40 11.97 -0.01
N ARG A 26 25.56 12.57 -0.17
CA ARG A 26 25.73 13.92 -0.73
C ARG A 26 25.06 14.09 -2.09
N THR A 27 25.16 13.10 -2.98
CA THR A 27 24.56 13.17 -4.32
C THR A 27 23.02 13.19 -4.25
N VAL A 28 22.42 12.38 -3.40
CA VAL A 28 20.96 12.30 -3.25
C VAL A 28 20.43 13.50 -2.46
N ALA A 29 21.14 13.92 -1.43
CA ALA A 29 20.75 15.06 -0.58
C ALA A 29 20.97 16.42 -1.25
N SER A 30 21.83 16.53 -2.30
CA SER A 30 22.06 17.79 -3.01
C SER A 30 20.86 18.23 -3.85
N ALA A 31 20.00 17.29 -4.28
CA ALA A 31 18.88 17.57 -5.17
C ALA A 31 17.53 17.23 -4.48
N PRO A 32 16.67 18.23 -4.19
CA PRO A 32 15.40 18.00 -3.51
C PRO A 32 14.49 17.01 -4.23
N TYR A 33 14.49 17.00 -5.57
CA TYR A 33 13.70 16.08 -6.40
C TYR A 33 14.16 14.62 -6.31
N MET A 34 15.41 14.36 -5.92
CA MET A 34 15.92 13.00 -5.67
C MET A 34 15.70 12.57 -4.22
N PHE A 35 15.73 13.52 -3.28
CA PHE A 35 15.63 13.23 -1.86
C PHE A 35 14.22 12.80 -1.43
N ARG A 36 13.17 13.41 -2.01
CA ARG A 36 11.78 13.06 -1.75
C ARG A 36 11.44 11.60 -2.09
N PRO A 37 11.70 11.13 -3.32
CA PRO A 37 11.55 9.72 -3.65
C PRO A 37 12.37 8.78 -2.77
N PHE A 38 13.59 9.18 -2.41
CA PHE A 38 14.46 8.40 -1.55
C PHE A 38 13.82 8.15 -0.18
N ILE A 39 13.35 9.20 0.49
CA ILE A 39 12.65 9.07 1.79
C ILE A 39 11.43 8.19 1.66
N MET A 40 10.63 8.40 0.62
CA MET A 40 9.43 7.60 0.38
C MET A 40 9.76 6.11 0.21
N LEU A 41 10.81 5.78 -0.55
CA LEU A 41 11.27 4.40 -0.74
C LEU A 41 11.78 3.77 0.55
N VAL A 42 12.44 4.53 1.43
CA VAL A 42 12.89 4.04 2.74
C VAL A 42 11.69 3.65 3.62
N PHE A 43 10.71 4.54 3.76
CA PHE A 43 9.49 4.24 4.54
C PHE A 43 8.71 3.07 3.94
N LEU A 44 8.57 3.06 2.61
CA LEU A 44 7.90 1.98 1.89
C LEU A 44 8.64 0.65 2.06
N GLY A 45 9.97 0.65 1.95
CA GLY A 45 10.79 -0.55 2.11
C GLY A 45 10.68 -1.16 3.52
N ILE A 46 10.67 -0.31 4.56
CA ILE A 46 10.47 -0.76 5.94
C ILE A 46 9.05 -1.34 6.12
N ALA A 47 8.03 -0.62 5.64
CA ALA A 47 6.65 -1.07 5.77
C ALA A 47 6.40 -2.35 4.97
N ALA A 48 6.83 -2.40 3.72
CA ALA A 48 6.67 -3.57 2.85
C ALA A 48 7.45 -4.78 3.37
N GLY A 49 8.68 -4.58 3.88
CA GLY A 49 9.47 -5.67 4.47
C GLY A 49 8.78 -6.31 5.67
N LEU A 50 8.25 -5.50 6.62
CA LEU A 50 7.56 -6.04 7.79
C LEU A 50 6.21 -6.69 7.42
N VAL A 51 5.45 -6.10 6.50
CA VAL A 51 4.20 -6.68 6.00
C VAL A 51 4.49 -7.94 5.19
N GLY A 52 5.51 -7.92 4.33
CA GLY A 52 5.94 -9.06 3.52
C GLY A 52 6.31 -10.29 4.36
N VAL A 53 7.00 -10.10 5.48
CA VAL A 53 7.26 -11.20 6.45
C VAL A 53 5.94 -11.86 6.89
N ILE A 54 4.90 -11.09 7.20
CA ILE A 54 3.61 -11.67 7.60
C ILE A 54 2.90 -12.32 6.42
N VAL A 55 2.97 -11.72 5.22
CA VAL A 55 2.41 -12.29 3.99
C VAL A 55 3.00 -13.69 3.75
N ASN A 56 4.33 -13.81 3.76
CA ASN A 56 5.03 -15.09 3.55
C ASN A 56 4.74 -16.11 4.68
N LEU A 57 4.83 -15.69 5.96
CA LEU A 57 4.57 -16.59 7.08
C LEU A 57 3.13 -17.14 7.10
N ARG A 58 2.19 -16.41 6.53
CA ARG A 58 0.77 -16.79 6.51
C ARG A 58 0.29 -17.35 5.18
N CYS A 59 1.18 -17.47 4.18
CA CYS A 59 0.85 -17.88 2.81
C CYS A 59 -0.29 -17.02 2.24
N MET A 60 -0.13 -15.68 2.32
CA MET A 60 -1.11 -14.69 1.86
C MET A 60 -0.68 -14.00 0.56
N GLU A 61 0.25 -14.57 -0.20
CA GLU A 61 0.82 -14.01 -1.42
C GLU A 61 -0.28 -13.71 -2.45
N PHE A 62 -1.21 -14.64 -2.63
CA PHE A 62 -2.34 -14.46 -3.54
C PHE A 62 -3.31 -13.37 -3.08
N ASN A 63 -3.50 -13.21 -1.77
CA ASN A 63 -4.28 -12.09 -1.22
C ASN A 63 -3.59 -10.74 -1.45
N ALA A 64 -2.25 -10.71 -1.32
CA ALA A 64 -1.48 -9.50 -1.59
C ALA A 64 -1.56 -9.11 -3.06
N GLU A 65 -1.42 -10.06 -3.98
CA GLU A 65 -1.58 -9.84 -5.42
C GLU A 65 -3.00 -9.36 -5.75
N ALA A 66 -4.01 -10.01 -5.20
CA ALA A 66 -5.41 -9.60 -5.38
C ALA A 66 -5.65 -8.17 -4.88
N MET A 67 -5.07 -7.79 -3.74
CA MET A 67 -5.18 -6.44 -3.20
C MET A 67 -4.58 -5.41 -4.16
N VAL A 68 -3.38 -5.67 -4.70
CA VAL A 68 -2.68 -4.78 -5.63
C VAL A 68 -3.56 -4.47 -6.85
N HIS A 69 -4.13 -5.48 -7.47
CA HIS A 69 -4.97 -5.29 -8.66
C HIS A 69 -6.36 -4.75 -8.33
N SER A 70 -6.94 -5.12 -7.18
CA SER A 70 -8.28 -4.68 -6.78
C SER A 70 -8.33 -3.21 -6.33
N VAL A 71 -7.22 -2.60 -5.98
CA VAL A 71 -7.15 -1.17 -5.62
C VAL A 71 -7.16 -0.26 -6.86
N PHE A 72 -6.91 -0.81 -8.04
CA PHE A 72 -6.83 -0.08 -9.31
C PHE A 72 -8.04 0.85 -9.59
N PRO A 73 -9.31 0.45 -9.43
CA PRO A 73 -10.44 1.36 -9.65
C PRO A 73 -10.42 2.57 -8.71
N GLY A 74 -9.90 2.43 -7.50
CA GLY A 74 -9.74 3.54 -6.56
C GLY A 74 -8.70 4.55 -7.02
N ILE A 75 -7.60 4.08 -7.58
CA ILE A 75 -6.55 4.91 -8.17
C ILE A 75 -7.12 5.69 -9.36
N VAL A 76 -7.82 4.99 -10.27
CA VAL A 76 -8.44 5.59 -11.45
C VAL A 76 -9.50 6.62 -11.04
N ALA A 77 -10.39 6.26 -10.11
CA ALA A 77 -11.42 7.19 -9.62
C ALA A 77 -10.79 8.42 -8.94
N GLY A 78 -9.78 8.23 -8.09
CA GLY A 78 -9.06 9.33 -7.45
C GLY A 78 -8.46 10.29 -8.47
N ALA A 79 -7.78 9.77 -9.48
CA ALA A 79 -7.19 10.57 -10.55
C ALA A 79 -8.24 11.31 -11.38
N LEU A 80 -9.36 10.66 -11.71
CA LEU A 80 -10.41 11.21 -12.58
C LEU A 80 -11.27 12.29 -11.91
N TYR A 81 -11.66 12.08 -10.65
CA TYR A 81 -12.64 12.94 -9.98
C TYR A 81 -12.01 13.98 -9.07
N TRP A 82 -10.85 13.66 -8.47
CA TRP A 82 -10.21 14.53 -7.49
C TRP A 82 -8.82 15.02 -7.90
N GLY A 83 -8.37 14.62 -9.09
CA GLY A 83 -7.07 15.00 -9.63
C GLY A 83 -5.93 14.07 -9.19
N ILE A 84 -4.81 14.20 -9.89
CA ILE A 84 -3.63 13.30 -9.75
C ILE A 84 -3.06 13.31 -8.31
N ASP A 85 -3.17 14.43 -7.58
CA ASP A 85 -2.67 14.51 -6.19
C ASP A 85 -3.54 13.76 -5.17
N ASN A 86 -4.74 13.35 -5.55
CA ASN A 86 -5.68 12.65 -4.69
C ASN A 86 -5.84 11.15 -5.06
N ILE A 87 -4.86 10.56 -5.72
CA ILE A 87 -4.81 9.12 -6.00
C ILE A 87 -4.80 8.31 -4.70
N VAL A 88 -4.01 8.74 -3.71
CA VAL A 88 -3.85 8.02 -2.43
C VAL A 88 -5.18 7.92 -1.66
N PRO A 89 -5.96 8.99 -1.45
CA PRO A 89 -7.29 8.88 -0.83
C PRO A 89 -8.27 8.02 -1.62
N GLY A 90 -8.29 8.14 -2.95
CA GLY A 90 -9.15 7.31 -3.81
C GLY A 90 -8.82 5.82 -3.70
N ALA A 91 -7.53 5.49 -3.76
CA ALA A 91 -7.03 4.14 -3.57
C ALA A 91 -7.37 3.61 -2.17
N ALA A 92 -7.23 4.43 -1.12
CA ALA A 92 -7.49 4.04 0.26
C ALA A 92 -8.95 3.62 0.50
N ILE A 93 -9.91 4.34 -0.08
CA ILE A 93 -11.34 4.00 0.04
C ILE A 93 -11.60 2.59 -0.52
N VAL A 94 -11.14 2.32 -1.74
CA VAL A 94 -11.33 1.01 -2.37
C VAL A 94 -10.54 -0.06 -1.65
N ALA A 95 -9.32 0.23 -1.19
CA ALA A 95 -8.47 -0.70 -0.45
C ALA A 95 -9.14 -1.19 0.85
N VAL A 96 -9.85 -0.31 1.58
CA VAL A 96 -10.62 -0.70 2.77
C VAL A 96 -11.77 -1.64 2.40
N ILE A 97 -12.50 -1.36 1.33
CA ILE A 97 -13.59 -2.22 0.84
C ILE A 97 -13.05 -3.60 0.48
N VAL A 98 -11.94 -3.65 -0.27
CA VAL A 98 -11.30 -4.91 -0.68
C VAL A 98 -10.76 -5.67 0.54
N ALA A 99 -10.14 -4.99 1.52
CA ALA A 99 -9.66 -5.62 2.75
C ALA A 99 -10.79 -6.28 3.54
N ILE A 100 -11.96 -5.63 3.62
CA ILE A 100 -13.16 -6.20 4.24
C ILE A 100 -13.64 -7.42 3.44
N ALA A 101 -13.73 -7.31 2.11
CA ALA A 101 -14.18 -8.39 1.23
C ALA A 101 -13.27 -9.62 1.34
N LEU A 102 -11.95 -9.45 1.24
CA LEU A 102 -10.97 -10.54 1.37
C LEU A 102 -11.00 -11.17 2.78
N THR A 103 -11.18 -10.37 3.82
CA THR A 103 -11.31 -10.87 5.18
C THR A 103 -12.58 -11.71 5.36
N TRP A 104 -13.70 -11.27 4.77
CA TRP A 104 -14.95 -12.00 4.82
C TRP A 104 -14.90 -13.33 4.05
N LEU A 105 -14.32 -13.32 2.86
CA LEU A 105 -14.10 -14.51 2.04
C LEU A 105 -13.13 -15.50 2.71
N GLY A 106 -12.09 -15.03 3.37
CA GLY A 106 -11.12 -15.84 4.10
C GLY A 106 -11.69 -16.64 5.28
N ARG A 107 -12.92 -16.34 5.71
CA ARG A 107 -13.62 -17.14 6.74
C ARG A 107 -14.00 -18.55 6.25
N SER A 108 -14.25 -18.72 4.95
CA SER A 108 -14.66 -19.99 4.37
C SER A 108 -13.45 -20.74 3.82
N ARG A 109 -13.08 -21.85 4.46
CA ARG A 109 -11.94 -22.70 4.03
C ARG A 109 -12.04 -23.24 2.60
N ARG A 110 -13.26 -23.32 2.03
CA ARG A 110 -13.50 -23.92 0.70
C ARG A 110 -13.48 -22.94 -0.47
N ILE A 111 -13.55 -21.63 -0.19
CA ILE A 111 -13.78 -20.59 -1.23
C ILE A 111 -12.60 -19.59 -1.30
N ASN A 112 -11.57 -19.80 -0.50
CA ASN A 112 -10.54 -18.76 -0.27
C ASN A 112 -9.87 -18.28 -1.56
N GLU A 113 -9.26 -19.16 -2.34
CA GLU A 113 -8.55 -18.78 -3.58
C GLU A 113 -9.51 -18.37 -4.69
N ALA A 114 -10.57 -19.15 -4.93
CA ALA A 114 -11.57 -18.80 -5.94
C ALA A 114 -12.29 -17.48 -5.62
N GLY A 115 -12.63 -17.25 -4.35
CA GLY A 115 -13.23 -16.00 -3.90
C GLY A 115 -12.28 -14.81 -4.09
N THR A 116 -11.02 -14.97 -3.74
CA THR A 116 -9.99 -13.95 -3.94
C THR A 116 -9.81 -13.63 -5.43
N ALA A 117 -9.81 -14.64 -6.31
CA ALA A 117 -9.76 -14.44 -7.75
C ALA A 117 -10.98 -13.67 -8.29
N ILE A 118 -12.18 -13.96 -7.77
CA ILE A 118 -13.41 -13.24 -8.16
C ILE A 118 -13.30 -11.76 -7.76
N VAL A 119 -12.85 -11.46 -6.55
CA VAL A 119 -12.63 -10.07 -6.10
C VAL A 119 -11.62 -9.38 -7.00
N LEU A 120 -10.47 -10.01 -7.26
CA LEU A 120 -9.44 -9.47 -8.14
C LEU A 120 -10.00 -9.11 -9.51
N ILE A 121 -10.62 -10.07 -10.20
CA ILE A 121 -11.10 -9.87 -11.58
C ILE A 121 -12.22 -8.84 -11.62
N SER A 122 -13.15 -8.87 -10.65
CA SER A 122 -14.28 -7.94 -10.62
C SER A 122 -13.84 -6.49 -10.41
N PHE A 123 -12.98 -6.25 -9.42
CA PHE A 123 -12.48 -4.89 -9.14
C PHE A 123 -11.56 -4.41 -10.25
N PHE A 124 -10.63 -5.23 -10.71
CA PHE A 124 -9.72 -4.85 -11.79
C PHE A 124 -10.47 -4.55 -13.09
N GLY A 125 -11.41 -5.44 -13.48
CA GLY A 125 -12.25 -5.21 -14.65
C GLY A 125 -13.09 -3.95 -14.54
N PHE A 126 -13.66 -3.67 -13.36
CA PHE A 126 -14.37 -2.42 -13.10
C PHE A 126 -13.45 -1.20 -13.24
N GLY A 127 -12.22 -1.28 -12.77
CA GLY A 127 -11.23 -0.22 -12.94
C GLY A 127 -10.90 0.06 -14.40
N ILE A 128 -10.77 -0.99 -15.22
CA ILE A 128 -10.54 -0.86 -16.67
C ILE A 128 -11.73 -0.18 -17.33
N VAL A 129 -12.95 -0.64 -17.05
CA VAL A 129 -14.19 -0.02 -17.61
C VAL A 129 -14.28 1.45 -17.23
N LEU A 130 -13.99 1.79 -15.96
CA LEU A 130 -14.02 3.18 -15.49
C LEU A 130 -13.00 4.05 -16.23
N SER A 131 -11.83 3.51 -16.52
CA SER A 131 -10.77 4.21 -17.24
C SER A 131 -11.13 4.47 -18.70
N LEU A 132 -11.79 3.52 -19.36
CA LEU A 132 -12.22 3.64 -20.74
C LEU A 132 -13.41 4.59 -20.92
N TYR A 133 -14.29 4.67 -19.92
CA TYR A 133 -15.51 5.48 -19.97
C TYR A 133 -15.25 6.98 -20.16
N LYS A 134 -14.18 7.51 -19.62
CA LYS A 134 -13.87 8.95 -19.66
C LYS A 134 -12.89 9.36 -20.77
N GLY A 135 -12.53 8.44 -21.68
CA GLY A 135 -11.73 8.66 -22.90
C GLY A 135 -10.32 9.22 -22.65
N ASP A 136 -9.37 8.79 -23.46
CA ASP A 136 -8.00 9.32 -23.58
C ASP A 136 -7.06 9.20 -22.34
N MET A 137 -7.34 8.25 -21.44
CA MET A 137 -6.45 7.96 -20.30
C MET A 137 -5.39 6.89 -20.58
N SER A 138 -5.28 6.34 -21.81
CA SER A 138 -4.38 5.21 -22.10
C SER A 138 -2.92 5.51 -21.72
N GLY A 139 -2.39 6.67 -22.07
CA GLY A 139 -1.03 7.07 -21.67
C GLY A 139 -0.86 7.39 -20.18
N GLN A 140 -1.93 7.87 -19.53
CA GLN A 140 -1.92 8.12 -18.08
C GLN A 140 -2.06 6.81 -17.30
N LEU A 141 -2.77 5.81 -17.82
CA LEU A 141 -2.86 4.48 -17.21
C LEU A 141 -1.52 3.77 -17.16
N GLU A 142 -0.75 3.79 -18.26
CA GLU A 142 0.60 3.26 -18.24
C GLU A 142 1.45 3.94 -17.16
N ALA A 143 1.38 5.26 -17.08
CA ALA A 143 2.10 6.03 -16.07
C ALA A 143 1.65 5.69 -14.63
N LEU A 144 0.37 5.38 -14.38
CA LEU A 144 -0.14 4.94 -13.08
C LEU A 144 0.27 3.50 -12.75
N MET A 145 0.39 2.63 -13.76
CA MET A 145 0.84 1.24 -13.57
C MET A 145 2.34 1.14 -13.28
N PHE A 146 3.18 1.93 -13.97
CA PHE A 146 4.63 1.94 -13.79
C PHE A 146 5.13 2.91 -12.70
N GLY A 147 4.25 3.83 -12.25
CA GLY A 147 4.58 4.85 -11.26
C GLY A 147 5.36 6.03 -11.85
N ARG A 148 5.39 7.12 -11.10
CA ARG A 148 6.14 8.34 -11.43
C ARG A 148 7.00 8.76 -10.24
N LEU A 149 8.03 7.97 -9.98
CA LEU A 149 8.86 8.13 -8.79
C LEU A 149 9.46 9.54 -8.66
N LEU A 150 9.86 10.16 -9.76
CA LEU A 150 10.49 11.50 -9.76
C LEU A 150 9.48 12.66 -9.70
N GLU A 151 8.19 12.39 -9.93
CA GLU A 151 7.13 13.39 -9.91
C GLU A 151 6.28 13.34 -8.62
N VAL A 152 6.86 12.90 -7.50
CA VAL A 152 6.15 12.83 -6.22
C VAL A 152 5.96 14.23 -5.66
N SER A 153 4.71 14.70 -5.59
CA SER A 153 4.36 15.97 -4.94
C SER A 153 4.47 15.87 -3.41
N ASP A 154 4.63 17.03 -2.75
CA ASP A 154 4.73 17.11 -1.29
C ASP A 154 3.52 16.46 -0.60
N THR A 155 2.34 16.70 -1.14
CA THR A 155 1.08 16.13 -0.63
C THR A 155 1.08 14.60 -0.71
N ARG A 156 1.50 14.02 -1.84
CA ARG A 156 1.57 12.56 -2.02
C ARG A 156 2.62 11.92 -1.12
N LEU A 157 3.78 12.56 -0.97
CA LEU A 157 4.83 12.10 -0.06
C LEU A 157 4.27 11.96 1.36
N VAL A 158 3.64 13.02 1.87
CA VAL A 158 3.09 13.04 3.24
C VAL A 158 1.97 12.02 3.39
N GLN A 159 1.05 11.93 2.42
CA GLN A 159 -0.03 10.94 2.44
C GLN A 159 0.54 9.51 2.48
N SER A 160 1.54 9.21 1.66
CA SER A 160 2.16 7.88 1.61
C SER A 160 2.91 7.55 2.90
N ILE A 161 3.64 8.50 3.50
CA ILE A 161 4.29 8.30 4.79
C ILE A 161 3.25 8.00 5.88
N LEU A 162 2.14 8.76 5.93
CA LEU A 162 1.08 8.52 6.90
C LEU A 162 0.45 7.13 6.74
N VAL A 163 0.20 6.71 5.50
CA VAL A 163 -0.35 5.38 5.22
C VAL A 163 0.66 4.27 5.57
N CYS A 164 1.97 4.46 5.31
CA CYS A 164 3.01 3.54 5.76
C CYS A 164 3.06 3.43 7.28
N LEU A 165 2.92 4.54 8.01
CA LEU A 165 2.88 4.54 9.47
C LEU A 165 1.66 3.76 9.99
N ILE A 166 0.50 3.93 9.36
CA ILE A 166 -0.70 3.14 9.68
C ILE A 166 -0.44 1.64 9.48
N ALA A 167 0.20 1.24 8.38
CA ALA A 167 0.58 -0.15 8.12
C ALA A 167 1.50 -0.69 9.21
N LEU A 168 2.54 0.08 9.56
CA LEU A 168 3.51 -0.28 10.61
C LEU A 168 2.85 -0.44 11.98
N ILE A 169 1.95 0.46 12.35
CA ILE A 169 1.18 0.38 13.60
C ILE A 169 0.27 -0.84 13.58
N ALA A 170 -0.47 -1.08 12.51
CA ALA A 170 -1.38 -2.22 12.39
C ALA A 170 -0.64 -3.56 12.54
N ILE A 171 0.51 -3.72 11.88
CA ILE A 171 1.35 -4.90 12.00
C ILE A 171 2.01 -4.97 13.38
N GLY A 172 2.57 -3.87 13.88
CA GLY A 172 3.24 -3.83 15.19
C GLY A 172 2.32 -4.26 16.34
N VAL A 173 1.10 -3.71 16.37
CA VAL A 173 0.09 -4.05 17.39
C VAL A 173 -0.37 -5.52 17.24
N SER A 174 -0.50 -6.00 16.02
CA SER A 174 -0.98 -7.37 15.75
C SER A 174 0.14 -8.41 15.62
N TRP A 175 1.42 -8.03 15.73
CA TRP A 175 2.57 -8.88 15.45
C TRP A 175 2.52 -10.25 16.11
N ARG A 176 2.31 -10.27 17.44
CA ARG A 176 2.23 -11.53 18.20
C ARG A 176 1.05 -12.40 17.75
N ALA A 177 -0.09 -11.77 17.48
CA ALA A 177 -1.28 -12.48 17.01
C ALA A 177 -1.09 -13.04 15.60
N GLN A 178 -0.39 -12.31 14.71
CA GLN A 178 -0.07 -12.77 13.37
C GLN A 178 0.85 -14.00 13.39
N ILE A 179 1.92 -13.97 14.20
CA ILE A 179 2.85 -15.10 14.36
C ILE A 179 2.13 -16.31 14.96
N SER A 180 1.34 -16.12 16.04
CA SER A 180 0.58 -17.22 16.65
C SER A 180 -0.37 -17.87 15.66
N ARG A 181 -1.02 -17.07 14.80
CA ARG A 181 -1.92 -17.57 13.77
C ARG A 181 -1.18 -18.27 12.62
N ALA A 182 0.03 -17.84 12.28
CA ALA A 182 0.88 -18.51 11.30
C ALA A 182 1.35 -19.88 11.78
N SER A 183 1.73 -19.97 13.07
CA SER A 183 2.31 -21.19 13.65
C SER A 183 1.26 -22.25 14.03
N ALA A 184 0.11 -21.85 14.59
CA ALA A 184 -0.90 -22.75 15.13
C ALA A 184 -2.30 -22.14 15.00
N ARG A 185 -2.91 -22.27 13.82
CA ARG A 185 -4.23 -21.66 13.50
C ARG A 185 -5.32 -22.08 14.48
N ASP A 186 -5.41 -23.37 14.79
CA ASP A 186 -6.44 -23.92 15.66
C ASP A 186 -6.14 -23.62 17.14
N GLY A 187 -4.86 -23.61 17.53
CA GLY A 187 -4.43 -23.22 18.88
C GLY A 187 -4.68 -21.75 19.20
N ALA A 188 -4.49 -20.88 18.22
CA ALA A 188 -4.78 -19.45 18.38
C ALA A 188 -6.29 -19.18 18.62
N MET A 189 -7.17 -19.92 17.93
CA MET A 189 -8.62 -19.85 18.16
C MET A 189 -9.01 -20.41 19.52
N ALA A 190 -8.40 -21.52 19.94
CA ALA A 190 -8.65 -22.13 21.28
C ALA A 190 -8.19 -21.19 22.42
N ALA A 191 -7.18 -20.34 22.18
CA ALA A 191 -6.74 -19.30 23.11
C ALA A 191 -7.65 -18.05 23.14
N GLY A 192 -8.81 -18.07 22.46
CA GLY A 192 -9.77 -16.97 22.45
C GLY A 192 -9.41 -15.80 21.52
N MET A 193 -8.43 -15.95 20.63
CA MET A 193 -8.08 -14.88 19.69
C MET A 193 -9.15 -14.70 18.62
N ASN A 194 -9.54 -13.45 18.36
CA ASN A 194 -10.47 -13.13 17.28
C ASN A 194 -9.77 -13.24 15.92
N ALA A 195 -9.90 -14.43 15.31
CA ALA A 195 -9.29 -14.75 14.02
C ALA A 195 -9.62 -13.71 12.93
N THR A 196 -10.88 -13.25 12.90
CA THR A 196 -11.33 -12.25 11.90
C THR A 196 -10.64 -10.91 12.06
N ALA A 197 -10.44 -10.45 13.31
CA ALA A 197 -9.75 -9.19 13.56
C ALA A 197 -8.26 -9.28 13.13
N VAL A 198 -7.62 -10.40 13.40
CA VAL A 198 -6.23 -10.65 12.98
C VAL A 198 -6.11 -10.71 11.46
N ASP A 199 -7.04 -11.39 10.78
CA ASP A 199 -7.06 -11.45 9.30
C ASP A 199 -7.35 -10.07 8.69
N PHE A 200 -8.26 -9.30 9.28
CA PHE A 200 -8.56 -7.95 8.84
C PHE A 200 -7.34 -7.02 8.98
N LEU A 201 -6.63 -7.08 10.11
CA LEU A 201 -5.42 -6.27 10.31
C LEU A 201 -4.31 -6.63 9.32
N ALA A 202 -4.15 -7.92 8.98
CA ALA A 202 -3.21 -8.32 7.93
C ALA A 202 -3.60 -7.75 6.56
N ASN A 203 -4.85 -7.95 6.13
CA ASN A 203 -5.34 -7.42 4.86
C ASN A 203 -5.32 -5.88 4.82
N ALA A 204 -5.63 -5.21 5.93
CA ALA A 204 -5.54 -3.75 6.05
C ALA A 204 -4.10 -3.24 5.95
N ALA A 205 -3.13 -3.96 6.52
CA ALA A 205 -1.72 -3.62 6.41
C ALA A 205 -1.19 -3.80 4.99
N ILE A 206 -1.56 -4.91 4.31
CA ILE A 206 -1.27 -5.12 2.89
C ILE A 206 -1.88 -3.99 2.07
N ALA A 207 -3.16 -3.67 2.28
CA ALA A 207 -3.86 -2.58 1.61
C ALA A 207 -3.15 -1.24 1.79
N ALA A 208 -2.71 -0.93 3.00
CA ALA A 208 -2.00 0.32 3.30
C ALA A 208 -0.66 0.41 2.55
N VAL A 209 0.14 -0.67 2.51
CA VAL A 209 1.40 -0.70 1.74
C VAL A 209 1.12 -0.53 0.25
N VAL A 210 0.09 -1.21 -0.30
CA VAL A 210 -0.32 -1.08 -1.70
C VAL A 210 -0.73 0.36 -2.03
N VAL A 211 -1.54 0.99 -1.19
CA VAL A 211 -1.97 2.38 -1.37
C VAL A 211 -0.79 3.35 -1.30
N ALA A 212 0.10 3.19 -0.34
CA ALA A 212 1.29 4.04 -0.21
C ALA A 212 2.21 3.94 -1.42
N SER A 213 2.41 2.72 -1.95
CA SER A 213 3.31 2.45 -3.07
C SER A 213 2.73 2.85 -4.43
N SER A 214 1.40 2.85 -4.58
CA SER A 214 0.73 3.15 -5.84
C SER A 214 1.06 4.53 -6.41
N SER A 215 1.37 5.48 -5.54
CA SER A 215 1.68 6.86 -5.94
C SER A 215 3.13 7.06 -6.44
N ALA A 216 4.06 6.17 -6.09
CA ALA A 216 5.47 6.32 -6.41
C ALA A 216 5.98 5.24 -7.37
N VAL A 217 5.83 3.99 -6.96
CA VAL A 217 6.48 2.85 -7.59
C VAL A 217 5.59 2.20 -8.63
N GLY A 218 4.31 2.54 -8.60
CA GLY A 218 3.29 1.93 -9.46
C GLY A 218 2.84 0.56 -8.94
N ILE A 219 1.75 0.07 -9.53
CA ILE A 219 1.08 -1.14 -9.06
C ILE A 219 1.93 -2.40 -9.29
N LEU A 220 2.65 -2.48 -10.40
CA LEU A 220 3.39 -3.68 -10.80
C LEU A 220 4.57 -4.04 -9.89
N LEU A 221 5.30 -3.02 -9.40
CA LEU A 221 6.46 -3.26 -8.53
C LEU A 221 6.07 -3.64 -7.09
N VAL A 222 4.86 -3.28 -6.67
CA VAL A 222 4.40 -3.54 -5.29
C VAL A 222 4.34 -5.03 -4.97
N VAL A 223 3.91 -5.85 -5.92
CA VAL A 223 3.87 -7.31 -5.75
C VAL A 223 5.27 -7.84 -5.42
N GLY A 224 6.30 -7.39 -6.16
CA GLY A 224 7.68 -7.77 -5.88
C GLY A 224 8.13 -7.40 -4.45
N TYR A 225 7.74 -6.26 -3.92
CA TYR A 225 8.10 -5.84 -2.56
C TYR A 225 7.37 -6.60 -1.45
N LEU A 226 6.17 -7.13 -1.73
CA LEU A 226 5.36 -7.82 -0.72
C LEU A 226 5.55 -9.33 -0.72
N VAL A 227 5.94 -9.92 -1.86
CA VAL A 227 5.97 -11.37 -2.05
C VAL A 227 7.40 -11.92 -2.02
N VAL A 228 8.40 -11.11 -2.35
CA VAL A 228 9.83 -11.46 -2.31
C VAL A 228 10.46 -11.04 -1.01
#